data_3b673c35f13ebe796ff2fd7b65da1edf
#
_entry.id   3b673c35f13ebe796ff2fd7b65da1edf
#
_cell.length_a   1.000
_cell.length_b   1.000
_cell.length_c   1.000
_cell.angle_alpha   90.00
_cell.angle_beta   90.00
_cell.angle_gamma   90.00
#
_symmetry.space_group_name_H-M   'P 1'
#
loop_
_entity.id
_entity.type
_entity.pdbx_description
1 polymer ?
#
loop_
_entity_poly.entity_id
_entity_poly.type
_entity_poly.pdbx_seq_one_letter_code
_entity_poly.pdbx_strand_id
1 'polypeptide(L)'
;MRAFLRLLGRLLAVLVAIALVAAAVVTVRGYGMYRAALEETPVERAVDEVRRSDGYVSASELPEAYLSAVVAVEDHRFYDHPGIDLISVCRAAWHDLTTLSLEQGGSTITQQLAKNQFFSQDKDFSRKVAEAFMAFELEARYSKGEILELYVNTSYFGRGLTGIGPAARGLLGKEPGEMSVCECALMAGLPNDPEALSADPARARARRDLVLVQMEKYGMAGGGVECP
;
A
#
# COMPACT_ATOMS: atom_id res chain seq x y z
N MET A 1 4.65 -50.15 5.51
CA MET A 1 3.96 -48.99 6.06
C MET A 1 4.84 -48.12 6.98
N ARG A 2 5.41 -48.67 8.09
CA ARG A 2 6.25 -47.88 9.03
C ARG A 2 7.54 -47.29 8.41
N ALA A 3 8.23 -47.99 7.50
CA ALA A 3 9.41 -47.50 6.82
C ALA A 3 9.09 -46.37 5.87
N PHE A 4 7.99 -46.46 5.11
CA PHE A 4 7.49 -45.42 4.20
C PHE A 4 7.13 -44.13 4.97
N LEU A 5 6.40 -44.23 6.08
CA LEU A 5 6.07 -43.09 6.94
C LEU A 5 7.30 -42.38 7.52
N ARG A 6 8.36 -43.17 7.90
CA ARG A 6 9.62 -42.58 8.35
C ARG A 6 10.36 -41.86 7.25
N LEU A 7 10.36 -42.38 6.01
CA LEU A 7 10.96 -41.71 4.87
C LEU A 7 10.23 -40.40 4.55
N LEU A 8 8.90 -40.44 4.51
CA LEU A 8 8.06 -39.26 4.28
C LEU A 8 8.29 -38.18 5.36
N GLY A 9 8.37 -38.57 6.63
CA GLY A 9 8.67 -37.65 7.73
C GLY A 9 10.06 -37.01 7.62
N ARG A 10 11.08 -37.78 7.17
CA ARG A 10 12.44 -37.24 6.91
C ARG A 10 12.44 -36.25 5.75
N LEU A 11 11.76 -36.57 4.64
CA LEU A 11 11.63 -35.65 3.50
C LEU A 11 10.93 -34.36 3.90
N LEU A 12 9.85 -34.44 4.65
CA LEU A 12 9.15 -33.27 5.18
C LEU A 12 10.06 -32.42 6.07
N ALA A 13 10.79 -33.06 6.99
CA ALA A 13 11.73 -32.35 7.87
C ALA A 13 12.84 -31.63 7.09
N VAL A 14 13.38 -32.25 6.04
CA VAL A 14 14.36 -31.62 5.15
C VAL A 14 13.74 -30.42 4.40
N LEU A 15 12.53 -30.56 3.86
CA LEU A 15 11.84 -29.46 3.17
C LEU A 15 11.57 -28.27 4.13
N VAL A 16 11.12 -28.56 5.35
CA VAL A 16 10.93 -27.52 6.39
C VAL A 16 12.26 -26.86 6.74
N ALA A 17 13.35 -27.62 6.91
CA ALA A 17 14.66 -27.04 7.18
C ALA A 17 15.13 -26.12 6.04
N ILE A 18 14.98 -26.54 4.78
CA ILE A 18 15.29 -25.71 3.61
C ILE A 18 14.46 -24.43 3.60
N ALA A 19 13.16 -24.52 3.86
CA ALA A 19 12.25 -23.36 3.92
C ALA A 19 12.67 -22.38 5.03
N LEU A 20 13.04 -22.88 6.21
CA LEU A 20 13.52 -22.05 7.31
C LEU A 20 14.84 -21.33 6.98
N VAL A 21 15.79 -22.04 6.34
CA VAL A 21 17.05 -21.43 5.88
C VAL A 21 16.77 -20.36 4.82
N ALA A 22 15.91 -20.63 3.86
CA ALA A 22 15.53 -19.66 2.84
C ALA A 22 14.87 -18.42 3.46
N ALA A 23 13.94 -18.61 4.40
CA ALA A 23 13.30 -17.51 5.14
C ALA A 23 14.34 -16.69 5.94
N ALA A 24 15.28 -17.33 6.60
CA ALA A 24 16.36 -16.65 7.32
C ALA A 24 17.24 -15.81 6.37
N VAL A 25 17.62 -16.36 5.22
CA VAL A 25 18.39 -15.63 4.21
C VAL A 25 17.64 -14.42 3.69
N VAL A 26 16.36 -14.57 3.34
CA VAL A 26 15.50 -13.47 2.89
C VAL A 26 15.36 -12.40 3.99
N THR A 27 15.19 -12.80 5.24
CA THR A 27 15.09 -11.86 6.37
C THR A 27 16.39 -11.09 6.60
N VAL A 28 17.55 -11.76 6.59
CA VAL A 28 18.85 -11.10 6.75
C VAL A 28 19.12 -10.12 5.60
N ARG A 29 18.84 -10.52 4.36
CA ARG A 29 18.98 -9.63 3.20
C ARG A 29 18.03 -8.44 3.28
N GLY A 30 16.75 -8.67 3.63
CA GLY A 30 15.77 -7.60 3.80
C GLY A 30 16.15 -6.62 4.91
N TYR A 31 16.65 -7.11 6.03
CA TYR A 31 17.19 -6.26 7.10
C TYR A 31 18.41 -5.45 6.64
N GLY A 32 19.30 -6.06 5.85
CA GLY A 32 20.44 -5.36 5.24
C GLY A 32 19.99 -4.24 4.29
N MET A 33 18.97 -4.48 3.45
CA MET A 33 18.39 -3.46 2.56
C MET A 33 17.75 -2.31 3.34
N TYR A 34 16.99 -2.62 4.40
CA TYR A 34 16.42 -1.61 5.30
C TYR A 34 17.51 -0.73 5.92
N ARG A 35 18.58 -1.34 6.45
CA ARG A 35 19.70 -0.60 7.05
C ARG A 35 20.41 0.29 6.03
N ALA A 36 20.66 -0.23 4.83
CA ALA A 36 21.28 0.54 3.75
C ALA A 36 20.42 1.75 3.34
N ALA A 37 19.10 1.55 3.23
CA ALA A 37 18.17 2.62 2.91
C ALA A 37 18.19 3.74 3.98
N LEU A 38 18.24 3.40 5.27
CA LEU A 38 18.36 4.38 6.35
C LEU A 38 19.70 5.15 6.34
N GLU A 39 20.80 4.48 5.95
CA GLU A 39 22.12 5.11 5.84
C GLU A 39 22.16 6.08 4.65
N GLU A 40 21.53 5.73 3.54
CA GLU A 40 21.43 6.58 2.35
C GLU A 40 20.50 7.77 2.58
N THR A 41 19.29 7.49 3.09
CA THR A 41 18.26 8.50 3.31
C THR A 41 17.60 8.30 4.69
N PRO A 42 18.02 9.06 5.71
CA PRO A 42 17.34 9.08 7.00
C PRO A 42 15.85 9.43 6.85
N VAL A 43 14.99 8.79 7.65
CA VAL A 43 13.53 8.93 7.55
C VAL A 43 13.09 10.39 7.62
N GLU A 44 13.69 11.19 8.50
CA GLU A 44 13.36 12.61 8.65
C GLU A 44 13.66 13.41 7.38
N ARG A 45 14.77 13.08 6.69
CA ARG A 45 15.11 13.72 5.41
C ARG A 45 14.10 13.39 4.33
N ALA A 46 13.73 12.11 4.19
CA ALA A 46 12.72 11.69 3.22
C ALA A 46 11.38 12.40 3.45
N VAL A 47 10.94 12.47 4.70
CA VAL A 47 9.70 13.17 5.09
C VAL A 47 9.79 14.67 4.81
N ASP A 48 10.90 15.30 5.15
CA ASP A 48 11.13 16.72 4.87
C ASP A 48 11.14 17.04 3.37
N GLU A 49 11.70 16.15 2.54
CA GLU A 49 11.70 16.27 1.08
C GLU A 49 10.27 16.20 0.53
N VAL A 50 9.46 15.26 1.00
CA VAL A 50 8.03 15.17 0.65
C VAL A 50 7.30 16.44 1.03
N ARG A 51 7.46 16.93 2.27
CA ARG A 51 6.78 18.13 2.77
C ARG A 51 7.20 19.43 2.06
N ARG A 52 8.38 19.44 1.44
CA ARG A 52 8.87 20.59 0.64
C ARG A 52 8.62 20.45 -0.85
N SER A 53 8.03 19.36 -1.30
CA SER A 53 7.78 19.15 -2.72
C SER A 53 6.74 20.13 -3.27
N ASP A 54 6.94 20.58 -4.50
CA ASP A 54 5.97 21.40 -5.21
C ASP A 54 4.67 20.59 -5.42
N GLY A 55 3.59 21.07 -4.82
CA GLY A 55 2.30 20.38 -4.90
C GLY A 55 1.99 19.47 -3.72
N TYR A 56 2.79 19.50 -2.65
CA TYR A 56 2.40 18.92 -1.37
C TYR A 56 1.08 19.52 -0.86
N VAL A 57 0.22 18.67 -0.34
CA VAL A 57 -1.11 19.04 0.18
C VAL A 57 -1.24 18.47 1.59
N SER A 58 -1.53 19.33 2.56
CA SER A 58 -1.80 18.88 3.93
C SER A 58 -3.09 18.06 4.00
N ALA A 59 -3.16 17.08 4.90
CA ALA A 59 -4.38 16.31 5.12
C ALA A 59 -5.59 17.18 5.47
N SER A 60 -5.38 18.34 6.12
CA SER A 60 -6.42 19.31 6.45
C SER A 60 -7.01 20.05 5.24
N GLU A 61 -6.33 20.04 4.10
CA GLU A 61 -6.78 20.62 2.83
C GLU A 61 -7.50 19.60 1.94
N LEU A 62 -7.51 18.32 2.35
CA LEU A 62 -8.14 17.23 1.61
C LEU A 62 -9.55 16.95 2.14
N PRO A 63 -10.52 16.61 1.26
CA PRO A 63 -11.81 16.14 1.71
C PRO A 63 -11.68 14.87 2.58
N GLU A 64 -12.41 14.78 3.68
CA GLU A 64 -12.47 13.59 4.52
C GLU A 64 -12.86 12.35 3.70
N ALA A 65 -13.75 12.51 2.71
CA ALA A 65 -14.15 11.46 1.79
C ALA A 65 -12.96 10.89 1.00
N TYR A 66 -11.94 11.69 0.66
CA TYR A 66 -10.76 11.20 -0.04
C TYR A 66 -9.88 10.32 0.87
N LEU A 67 -9.56 10.81 2.06
CA LEU A 67 -8.77 10.05 3.03
C LEU A 67 -9.48 8.74 3.42
N SER A 68 -10.80 8.80 3.60
CA SER A 68 -11.64 7.64 3.85
C SER A 68 -11.63 6.64 2.68
N ALA A 69 -11.71 7.13 1.43
CA ALA A 69 -11.65 6.29 0.24
C ALA A 69 -10.31 5.56 0.12
N VAL A 70 -9.19 6.25 0.38
CA VAL A 70 -7.85 5.65 0.39
C VAL A 70 -7.77 4.53 1.43
N VAL A 71 -8.20 4.79 2.65
CA VAL A 71 -8.19 3.79 3.73
C VAL A 71 -9.11 2.62 3.38
N ALA A 72 -10.31 2.87 2.86
CA ALA A 72 -11.27 1.83 2.49
C ALA A 72 -10.72 0.84 1.46
N VAL A 73 -9.99 1.34 0.45
CA VAL A 73 -9.57 0.51 -0.69
C VAL A 73 -8.18 -0.08 -0.53
N GLU A 74 -7.27 0.62 0.15
CA GLU A 74 -5.88 0.19 0.29
C GLU A 74 -5.66 -0.60 1.59
N ASP A 75 -6.25 -0.13 2.70
CA ASP A 75 -5.98 -0.67 4.01
C ASP A 75 -7.09 -0.32 5.02
N HIS A 76 -8.23 -1.00 4.93
CA HIS A 76 -9.43 -0.70 5.73
C HIS A 76 -9.23 -0.82 7.25
N ARG A 77 -8.12 -1.46 7.69
CA ARG A 77 -7.73 -1.61 9.09
C ARG A 77 -6.52 -0.74 9.46
N PHE A 78 -6.20 0.25 8.65
CA PHE A 78 -5.02 1.10 8.79
C PHE A 78 -4.79 1.60 10.21
N TYR A 79 -5.85 1.99 10.92
CA TYR A 79 -5.78 2.52 12.27
C TYR A 79 -5.62 1.44 13.36
N ASP A 80 -5.77 0.15 13.02
CA ASP A 80 -5.81 -0.97 13.97
C ASP A 80 -4.49 -1.74 14.09
N HIS A 81 -3.51 -1.47 13.21
CA HIS A 81 -2.25 -2.23 13.18
C HIS A 81 -1.02 -1.32 13.18
N PRO A 82 0.15 -1.81 13.68
CA PRO A 82 1.38 -1.02 13.78
C PRO A 82 2.27 -1.16 12.52
N GLY A 83 1.74 -0.89 11.34
CA GLY A 83 2.47 -0.90 10.06
C GLY A 83 2.32 -2.17 9.21
N ILE A 84 2.01 -3.31 9.80
CA ILE A 84 1.70 -4.57 9.10
C ILE A 84 0.37 -5.12 9.63
N ASP A 85 -0.54 -5.43 8.73
CA ASP A 85 -1.79 -6.14 9.06
C ASP A 85 -1.62 -7.65 8.82
N LEU A 86 -1.27 -8.40 9.88
CA LEU A 86 -1.11 -9.85 9.82
C LEU A 86 -2.42 -10.56 9.45
N ILE A 87 -3.58 -9.99 9.80
CA ILE A 87 -4.88 -10.58 9.46
C ILE A 87 -5.11 -10.44 7.95
N SER A 88 -4.82 -9.28 7.38
CA SER A 88 -4.92 -9.07 5.93
C SER A 88 -3.90 -9.92 5.16
N VAL A 89 -2.67 -10.06 5.66
CA VAL A 89 -1.65 -10.96 5.07
C VAL A 89 -2.13 -12.40 5.07
N CYS A 90 -2.64 -12.92 6.21
CA CYS A 90 -3.17 -14.29 6.28
C CYS A 90 -4.38 -14.49 5.37
N ARG A 91 -5.27 -13.50 5.29
CA ARG A 91 -6.45 -13.54 4.40
C ARG A 91 -6.04 -13.57 2.93
N ALA A 92 -5.10 -12.71 2.53
CA ALA A 92 -4.57 -12.70 1.16
C ALA A 92 -3.90 -14.02 0.81
N ALA A 93 -3.04 -14.55 1.68
CA ALA A 93 -2.39 -15.85 1.48
C ALA A 93 -3.39 -17.00 1.36
N TRP A 94 -4.47 -17.01 2.16
CA TRP A 94 -5.53 -17.99 2.06
C TRP A 94 -6.31 -17.89 0.74
N HIS A 95 -6.63 -16.66 0.34
CA HIS A 95 -7.31 -16.40 -0.93
C HIS A 95 -6.46 -16.86 -2.11
N ASP A 96 -5.19 -16.46 -2.16
CA ASP A 96 -4.28 -16.85 -3.25
C ASP A 96 -4.08 -18.37 -3.34
N LEU A 97 -4.02 -19.05 -2.18
CA LEU A 97 -3.93 -20.51 -2.14
C LEU A 97 -5.21 -21.19 -2.65
N THR A 98 -6.39 -20.63 -2.40
CA THR A 98 -7.68 -21.22 -2.79
C THR A 98 -8.09 -20.87 -4.20
N THR A 99 -7.70 -19.71 -4.73
CA THR A 99 -8.08 -19.25 -6.07
C THR A 99 -6.98 -19.41 -7.10
N LEU A 100 -5.74 -19.76 -6.68
CA LEU A 100 -4.54 -19.81 -7.51
C LEU A 100 -4.29 -18.49 -8.25
N SER A 101 -4.73 -17.36 -7.68
CA SER A 101 -4.53 -16.01 -8.20
C SER A 101 -3.66 -15.22 -7.22
N LEU A 102 -2.78 -14.37 -7.72
CA LEU A 102 -1.92 -13.46 -6.94
C LEU A 102 -2.48 -12.02 -6.97
N GLU A 103 -3.81 -11.89 -6.95
CA GLU A 103 -4.49 -10.62 -7.20
C GLU A 103 -4.80 -9.82 -5.93
N GLN A 104 -4.82 -10.45 -4.76
CA GLN A 104 -5.21 -9.77 -3.53
C GLN A 104 -4.00 -9.10 -2.86
N GLY A 105 -3.97 -7.77 -2.88
CA GLY A 105 -2.96 -6.95 -2.19
C GLY A 105 -3.06 -7.10 -0.67
N GLY A 106 -2.00 -7.60 -0.04
CA GLY A 106 -1.87 -7.69 1.42
C GLY A 106 -0.93 -6.62 1.99
N SER A 107 -0.55 -5.60 1.22
CA SER A 107 0.34 -4.53 1.66
C SER A 107 -0.44 -3.40 2.32
N THR A 108 0.03 -2.92 3.46
CA THR A 108 -0.55 -1.77 4.17
C THR A 108 -0.17 -0.44 3.52
N ILE A 109 -0.88 0.63 3.86
CA ILE A 109 -0.53 2.01 3.46
C ILE A 109 0.90 2.34 3.89
N THR A 110 1.29 1.98 5.12
CA THR A 110 2.65 2.24 5.63
C THR A 110 3.72 1.48 4.84
N GLN A 111 3.47 0.23 4.45
CA GLN A 111 4.39 -0.53 3.60
C GLN A 111 4.49 0.05 2.19
N GLN A 112 3.40 0.59 1.64
CA GLN A 112 3.41 1.25 0.33
C GLN A 112 4.18 2.57 0.40
N LEU A 113 4.01 3.37 1.47
CA LEU A 113 4.80 4.57 1.71
C LEU A 113 6.30 4.23 1.81
N ALA A 114 6.65 3.20 2.59
CA ALA A 114 8.03 2.71 2.71
C ALA A 114 8.61 2.34 1.33
N LYS A 115 7.86 1.59 0.53
CA LYS A 115 8.26 1.23 -0.84
C LYS A 115 8.50 2.46 -1.70
N ASN A 116 7.56 3.41 -1.70
CA ASN A 116 7.62 4.58 -2.59
C ASN A 116 8.80 5.50 -2.26
N GLN A 117 9.21 5.59 -1.00
CA GLN A 117 10.22 6.54 -0.54
C GLN A 117 11.63 5.95 -0.43
N PHE A 118 11.75 4.64 -0.16
CA PHE A 118 13.04 4.07 0.24
C PHE A 118 13.51 2.91 -0.64
N PHE A 119 12.67 2.39 -1.54
CA PHE A 119 13.03 1.19 -2.30
C PHE A 119 12.73 1.32 -3.79
N SER A 120 13.52 0.60 -4.61
CA SER A 120 13.24 0.47 -6.04
C SER A 120 11.97 -0.36 -6.31
N GLN A 121 11.47 -0.29 -7.56
CA GLN A 121 10.28 -1.05 -7.96
C GLN A 121 10.56 -2.54 -8.27
N ASP A 122 11.79 -3.02 -8.11
CA ASP A 122 12.17 -4.40 -8.37
C ASP A 122 11.41 -5.37 -7.47
N LYS A 123 10.86 -6.44 -8.07
CA LYS A 123 10.09 -7.45 -7.33
C LYS A 123 11.05 -8.44 -6.66
N ASP A 124 11.36 -8.23 -5.38
CA ASP A 124 12.16 -9.15 -4.56
C ASP A 124 11.47 -9.37 -3.19
N PHE A 125 11.46 -10.61 -2.73
CA PHE A 125 10.95 -10.95 -1.40
C PHE A 125 11.76 -10.28 -0.27
N SER A 126 13.07 -10.09 -0.45
CA SER A 126 13.91 -9.39 0.51
C SER A 126 13.49 -7.92 0.65
N ARG A 127 13.11 -7.28 -0.47
CA ARG A 127 12.54 -5.93 -0.43
C ARG A 127 11.25 -5.88 0.38
N LYS A 128 10.37 -6.91 0.24
CA LYS A 128 9.12 -6.95 1.04
C LYS A 128 9.36 -7.04 2.54
N VAL A 129 10.42 -7.73 2.94
CA VAL A 129 10.90 -7.75 4.33
C VAL A 129 11.47 -6.38 4.74
N ALA A 130 12.24 -5.73 3.87
CA ALA A 130 12.78 -4.39 4.11
C ALA A 130 11.66 -3.34 4.28
N GLU A 131 10.61 -3.39 3.43
CA GLU A 131 9.40 -2.57 3.56
C GLU A 131 8.73 -2.76 4.92
N ALA A 132 8.68 -3.99 5.43
CA ALA A 132 8.10 -4.29 6.73
C ALA A 132 8.89 -3.65 7.89
N PHE A 133 10.23 -3.75 7.87
CA PHE A 133 11.07 -3.07 8.86
C PHE A 133 10.94 -1.55 8.78
N MET A 134 10.93 -0.99 7.57
CA MET A 134 10.74 0.46 7.37
C MET A 134 9.34 0.92 7.79
N ALA A 135 8.32 0.10 7.59
CA ALA A 135 6.97 0.41 8.06
C ALA A 135 6.92 0.51 9.59
N PHE A 136 7.57 -0.38 10.33
CA PHE A 136 7.68 -0.26 11.79
C PHE A 136 8.45 0.98 12.22
N GLU A 137 9.49 1.37 11.49
CA GLU A 137 10.27 2.58 11.76
C GLU A 137 9.44 3.84 11.56
N LEU A 138 8.62 3.91 10.49
CA LEU A 138 7.70 5.00 10.21
C LEU A 138 6.63 5.11 11.30
N GLU A 139 5.98 4.01 11.68
CA GLU A 139 4.95 3.98 12.73
C GLU A 139 5.48 4.31 14.13
N ALA A 140 6.77 4.07 14.38
CA ALA A 140 7.40 4.45 15.64
C ALA A 140 7.65 5.96 15.76
N ARG A 141 7.66 6.71 14.63
CA ARG A 141 8.03 8.12 14.57
C ARG A 141 6.88 9.04 14.19
N TYR A 142 5.91 8.56 13.43
CA TYR A 142 4.83 9.35 12.85
C TYR A 142 3.47 8.78 13.22
N SER A 143 2.52 9.66 13.44
CA SER A 143 1.12 9.30 13.65
C SER A 143 0.50 8.73 12.37
N LYS A 144 -0.59 7.99 12.52
CA LYS A 144 -1.37 7.46 11.39
C LYS A 144 -1.80 8.56 10.41
N GLY A 145 -2.21 9.72 10.93
CA GLY A 145 -2.57 10.87 10.09
C GLY A 145 -1.40 11.38 9.25
N GLU A 146 -0.20 11.50 9.85
CA GLU A 146 1.00 11.92 9.11
C GLU A 146 1.43 10.88 8.07
N ILE A 147 1.34 9.58 8.39
CA ILE A 147 1.65 8.50 7.45
C ILE A 147 0.70 8.53 6.26
N LEU A 148 -0.61 8.70 6.50
CA LEU A 148 -1.60 8.81 5.44
C LEU A 148 -1.37 10.06 4.57
N GLU A 149 -1.06 11.20 5.20
CA GLU A 149 -0.70 12.44 4.51
C GLU A 149 0.54 12.25 3.61
N LEU A 150 1.60 11.63 4.13
CA LEU A 150 2.79 11.31 3.34
C LEU A 150 2.48 10.34 2.19
N TYR A 151 1.65 9.32 2.45
CA TYR A 151 1.27 8.34 1.44
C TYR A 151 0.56 8.99 0.24
N VAL A 152 -0.43 9.84 0.48
CA VAL A 152 -1.17 10.47 -0.62
C VAL A 152 -0.33 11.48 -1.41
N ASN A 153 0.69 12.06 -0.78
CA ASN A 153 1.64 12.96 -1.43
C ASN A 153 2.78 12.25 -2.18
N THR A 154 2.93 10.93 -2.00
CA THR A 154 4.00 10.13 -2.62
C THR A 154 3.48 9.05 -3.56
N SER A 155 2.17 8.87 -3.62
CA SER A 155 1.52 7.92 -4.52
C SER A 155 1.61 8.38 -5.97
N TYR A 156 1.79 7.43 -6.87
CA TYR A 156 1.79 7.67 -8.31
C TYR A 156 0.39 7.45 -8.89
N PHE A 157 -0.09 8.42 -9.72
CA PHE A 157 -1.44 8.43 -10.28
C PHE A 157 -1.48 8.20 -11.80
N GLY A 158 -0.34 7.86 -12.41
CA GLY A 158 -0.21 7.72 -13.86
C GLY A 158 0.13 9.05 -14.55
N ARG A 159 0.47 8.96 -15.84
CA ARG A 159 0.82 10.13 -16.67
C ARG A 159 1.95 11.00 -16.11
N GLY A 160 2.87 10.41 -15.34
CA GLY A 160 3.96 11.15 -14.71
C GLY A 160 3.55 11.98 -13.48
N LEU A 161 2.34 11.82 -12.96
CA LEU A 161 1.83 12.58 -11.83
C LEU A 161 2.05 11.82 -10.51
N THR A 162 2.85 12.39 -9.62
CA THR A 162 3.11 11.90 -8.27
C THR A 162 2.55 12.90 -7.25
N GLY A 163 1.85 12.38 -6.24
CA GLY A 163 1.16 13.16 -5.21
C GLY A 163 -0.24 13.63 -5.63
N ILE A 164 -1.13 13.72 -4.66
CA ILE A 164 -2.55 14.08 -4.88
C ILE A 164 -2.71 15.50 -5.43
N GLY A 165 -1.86 16.45 -5.05
CA GLY A 165 -1.92 17.82 -5.54
C GLY A 165 -1.74 17.91 -7.06
N PRO A 166 -0.59 17.49 -7.61
CA PRO A 166 -0.38 17.43 -9.05
C PRO A 166 -1.41 16.55 -9.76
N ALA A 167 -1.82 15.43 -9.16
CA ALA A 167 -2.79 14.52 -9.76
C ALA A 167 -4.19 15.12 -9.90
N ALA A 168 -4.72 15.78 -8.86
CA ALA A 168 -6.03 16.43 -8.93
C ALA A 168 -6.04 17.57 -9.98
N ARG A 169 -5.02 18.42 -9.99
CA ARG A 169 -4.88 19.47 -11.00
C ARG A 169 -4.72 18.91 -12.42
N GLY A 170 -3.89 17.87 -12.58
CA GLY A 170 -3.57 17.32 -13.90
C GLY A 170 -4.68 16.45 -14.51
N LEU A 171 -5.42 15.70 -13.69
CA LEU A 171 -6.44 14.75 -14.16
C LEU A 171 -7.85 15.30 -14.07
N LEU A 172 -8.15 16.15 -13.06
CA LEU A 172 -9.49 16.68 -12.82
C LEU A 172 -9.59 18.18 -13.15
N GLY A 173 -8.47 18.89 -13.27
CA GLY A 173 -8.46 20.35 -13.45
C GLY A 173 -8.92 21.12 -12.23
N LYS A 174 -8.80 20.56 -11.03
CA LYS A 174 -9.30 21.11 -9.76
C LYS A 174 -8.22 21.08 -8.68
N GLU A 175 -8.37 21.95 -7.67
CA GLU A 175 -7.62 21.80 -6.44
C GLU A 175 -8.12 20.58 -5.65
N PRO A 176 -7.24 19.87 -4.93
CA PRO A 176 -7.62 18.65 -4.20
C PRO A 176 -8.78 18.83 -3.22
N GLY A 177 -8.85 19.98 -2.55
CA GLY A 177 -9.94 20.31 -1.61
C GLY A 177 -11.32 20.47 -2.24
N GLU A 178 -11.37 20.66 -3.58
CA GLU A 178 -12.61 20.86 -4.34
C GLU A 178 -13.18 19.55 -4.90
N MET A 179 -12.53 18.41 -4.65
CA MET A 179 -12.97 17.10 -5.15
C MET A 179 -14.32 16.71 -4.54
N SER A 180 -15.26 16.35 -5.40
CA SER A 180 -16.51 15.69 -5.00
C SER A 180 -16.23 14.27 -4.48
N VAL A 181 -17.19 13.67 -3.78
CA VAL A 181 -17.07 12.28 -3.28
C VAL A 181 -16.72 11.29 -4.42
N CYS A 182 -17.34 11.45 -5.58
CA CYS A 182 -17.08 10.62 -6.75
C CYS A 182 -15.66 10.79 -7.29
N GLU A 183 -15.12 12.01 -7.29
CA GLU A 183 -13.74 12.29 -7.67
C GLU A 183 -12.76 11.78 -6.60
N CYS A 184 -13.10 11.89 -5.31
CA CYS A 184 -12.33 11.30 -4.21
C CYS A 184 -12.18 9.79 -4.39
N ALA A 185 -13.28 9.08 -4.65
CA ALA A 185 -13.25 7.64 -4.88
C ALA A 185 -12.49 7.25 -6.16
N LEU A 186 -12.63 8.07 -7.23
CA LEU A 186 -11.84 7.90 -8.46
C LEU A 186 -10.35 8.01 -8.17
N MET A 187 -9.93 9.11 -7.55
CA MET A 187 -8.51 9.36 -7.25
C MET A 187 -7.92 8.31 -6.31
N ALA A 188 -8.67 7.87 -5.28
CA ALA A 188 -8.22 6.81 -4.39
C ALA A 188 -8.05 5.44 -5.10
N GLY A 189 -8.77 5.22 -6.19
CA GLY A 189 -8.67 3.99 -6.99
C GLY A 189 -7.48 3.93 -7.95
N LEU A 190 -6.96 5.09 -8.40
CA LEU A 190 -5.92 5.16 -9.44
C LEU A 190 -4.58 4.51 -9.08
N PRO A 191 -4.04 4.61 -7.84
CA PRO A 191 -2.74 4.03 -7.50
C PRO A 191 -2.64 2.50 -7.65
N ASN A 192 -3.77 1.81 -7.80
CA ASN A 192 -3.80 0.35 -8.01
C ASN A 192 -3.21 -0.09 -9.36
N ASP A 193 -3.52 0.64 -10.46
CA ASP A 193 -2.96 0.43 -11.80
C ASP A 193 -2.91 1.80 -12.53
N PRO A 194 -1.95 2.66 -12.13
CA PRO A 194 -2.01 4.09 -12.44
C PRO A 194 -2.02 4.40 -13.94
N GLU A 195 -1.18 3.70 -14.71
CA GLU A 195 -1.09 3.95 -16.16
C GLU A 195 -2.35 3.47 -16.89
N ALA A 196 -2.81 2.25 -16.59
CA ALA A 196 -3.98 1.70 -17.26
C ALA A 196 -5.27 2.45 -16.89
N LEU A 197 -5.44 2.80 -15.60
CA LEU A 197 -6.64 3.50 -15.14
C LEU A 197 -6.66 4.96 -15.57
N SER A 198 -5.53 5.66 -15.57
CA SER A 198 -5.48 7.04 -16.04
C SER A 198 -5.65 7.18 -17.55
N ALA A 199 -5.38 6.10 -18.31
CA ALA A 199 -5.55 6.09 -19.77
C ALA A 199 -6.96 5.66 -20.22
N ASP A 200 -7.70 4.88 -19.42
CA ASP A 200 -9.01 4.32 -19.75
C ASP A 200 -10.10 4.82 -18.79
N PRO A 201 -10.92 5.81 -19.20
CA PRO A 201 -11.97 6.34 -18.35
C PRO A 201 -13.06 5.33 -17.95
N ALA A 202 -13.30 4.28 -18.75
CA ALA A 202 -14.30 3.26 -18.41
C ALA A 202 -13.79 2.35 -17.27
N ARG A 203 -12.53 1.91 -17.36
CA ARG A 203 -11.87 1.16 -16.29
C ARG A 203 -11.73 1.99 -15.01
N ALA A 204 -11.40 3.29 -15.15
CA ALA A 204 -11.30 4.20 -14.01
C ALA A 204 -12.65 4.36 -13.29
N ARG A 205 -13.78 4.50 -14.03
CA ARG A 205 -15.11 4.52 -13.41
C ARG A 205 -15.47 3.21 -12.72
N ALA A 206 -15.22 2.08 -13.36
CA ALA A 206 -15.45 0.77 -12.73
C ALA A 206 -14.64 0.62 -11.43
N ARG A 207 -13.39 1.09 -11.41
CA ARG A 207 -12.56 1.10 -10.19
C ARG A 207 -13.10 2.05 -9.13
N ARG A 208 -13.56 3.27 -9.51
CA ARG A 208 -14.24 4.22 -8.62
C ARG A 208 -15.43 3.56 -7.90
N ASP A 209 -16.27 2.85 -8.67
CA ASP A 209 -17.48 2.23 -8.14
C ASP A 209 -17.13 1.12 -7.12
N LEU A 210 -16.06 0.37 -7.36
CA LEU A 210 -15.51 -0.58 -6.38
C LEU A 210 -15.03 0.13 -5.09
N VAL A 211 -14.40 1.30 -5.21
CA VAL A 211 -13.98 2.10 -4.05
C VAL A 211 -15.19 2.53 -3.23
N LEU A 212 -16.24 3.05 -3.87
CA LEU A 212 -17.48 3.46 -3.20
C LEU A 212 -18.16 2.30 -2.45
N VAL A 213 -18.18 1.10 -3.05
CA VAL A 213 -18.68 -0.12 -2.40
C VAL A 213 -17.83 -0.47 -1.16
N GLN A 214 -16.51 -0.30 -1.21
CA GLN A 214 -15.67 -0.54 -0.04
C GLN A 214 -15.89 0.52 1.05
N MET A 215 -16.04 1.80 0.68
CA MET A 215 -16.36 2.87 1.62
C MET A 215 -17.67 2.59 2.35
N GLU A 216 -18.73 2.21 1.63
CA GLU A 216 -20.02 1.83 2.21
C GLU A 216 -19.88 0.61 3.14
N LYS A 217 -19.22 -0.43 2.67
CA LYS A 217 -19.01 -1.69 3.42
C LYS A 217 -18.33 -1.45 4.78
N TYR A 218 -17.40 -0.50 4.84
CA TYR A 218 -16.66 -0.20 6.06
C TYR A 218 -17.20 1.02 6.81
N GLY A 219 -18.35 1.56 6.41
CA GLY A 219 -19.00 2.70 7.08
C GLY A 219 -18.18 3.98 7.05
N MET A 220 -17.42 4.20 5.97
CA MET A 220 -16.54 5.36 5.83
C MET A 220 -17.25 6.56 5.19
N ALA A 221 -16.73 7.77 5.45
CA ALA A 221 -17.31 9.02 4.95
C ALA A 221 -17.40 9.02 3.42
N GLY A 222 -18.60 9.26 2.88
CA GLY A 222 -18.89 9.26 1.44
C GLY A 222 -19.34 7.91 0.87
N GLY A 223 -19.45 6.84 1.68
CA GLY A 223 -20.05 5.56 1.27
C GLY A 223 -21.53 5.73 0.93
N GLY A 224 -22.02 4.91 -0.02
CA GLY A 224 -23.44 4.92 -0.46
C GLY A 224 -23.81 6.05 -1.43
N VAL A 225 -22.84 6.82 -1.94
CA VAL A 225 -23.07 7.85 -2.96
C VAL A 225 -23.08 7.23 -4.35
N GLU A 226 -24.12 7.50 -5.14
CA GLU A 226 -24.19 7.15 -6.55
C GLU A 226 -23.50 8.23 -7.41
N CYS A 227 -22.65 7.81 -8.34
CA CYS A 227 -21.91 8.68 -9.22
C CYS A 227 -22.38 8.57 -10.66
N PRO A 228 -22.47 9.68 -11.38
CA PRO A 228 -22.84 9.69 -12.79
C PRO A 228 -21.83 9.01 -13.71
#